data_6e9cc7027ab800632a9f82fd89b25237
#
_entry.id   6e9cc7027ab800632a9f82fd89b25237
#
_cell.length_a   1.000
_cell.length_b   1.000
_cell.length_c   1.000
_cell.angle_alpha   90.00
_cell.angle_beta   90.00
_cell.angle_gamma   90.00
#
_symmetry.space_group_name_H-M   'P 1'
#
loop_
_entity.id
_entity.type
_entity.pdbx_description
1 polymer ?
#
loop_
_entity_poly.entity_id
_entity_poly.type
_entity_poly.pdbx_seq_one_letter_code
_entity_poly.pdbx_strand_id
1 'polypeptide(L)'
;MENGGILALDAPEKLPSLIRDNDMFQAMPVPMRIFEELSGEGDSPVTVREGREWLEEWREEKKTSENSCKNQAETVEKMSDDRDRESAEKLSDTQESETVDTPEKGRKTSLFGLFSKKSAKGSDDQQPQTVLEARDVWFRYEKELPDVVRDLNLKVQKGELYCLLGGNGTGKSTTLRLLGRIKKPYRGKLFLNGKELGTYRESELYGKLLGILPQNPQSLFVKDTVEKDLREISGDSERLRDVIEKTEIRHLLGSHPYDLSGGEQQRAALAKVLLLDPEIILLDEPTKGLDGFYKKKLAQILKGLTAEGKTILMVSHDIEFCAEYGDTCALFFHGSVVTSAPAREFFAGNSFYTTAANRMARKWYPDAVTAKDVIERCRE
;
A
#
# COMPACT_ATOMS: atom_id res chain seq x y z
N MET A 1 -17.07 18.87 -1.05
CA MET A 1 -17.12 20.21 -1.68
C MET A 1 -16.07 20.28 -2.76
N GLU A 2 -16.41 20.74 -3.94
CA GLU A 2 -15.48 20.88 -5.06
C GLU A 2 -15.63 22.30 -5.61
N ASN A 3 -14.50 22.98 -5.86
CA ASN A 3 -14.48 24.38 -6.33
C ASN A 3 -15.36 25.34 -5.50
N GLY A 4 -15.46 25.11 -4.17
CA GLY A 4 -16.31 25.91 -3.28
C GLY A 4 -17.81 25.58 -3.30
N GLY A 5 -18.23 24.62 -4.12
CA GLY A 5 -19.61 24.13 -4.20
C GLY A 5 -19.86 22.87 -3.34
N ILE A 6 -21.08 22.66 -2.89
CA ILE A 6 -21.51 21.43 -2.22
C ILE A 6 -21.83 20.40 -3.29
N LEU A 7 -21.07 19.27 -3.32
CA LEU A 7 -21.32 18.14 -4.23
C LEU A 7 -22.52 17.29 -3.81
N ALA A 8 -22.59 16.95 -2.54
CA ALA A 8 -23.66 16.16 -1.95
C ALA A 8 -23.89 16.56 -0.50
N LEU A 9 -25.11 16.49 -0.06
CA LEU A 9 -25.53 16.75 1.31
C LEU A 9 -26.65 15.75 1.66
N ASP A 10 -26.29 14.73 2.44
CA ASP A 10 -27.23 13.72 2.95
C ASP A 10 -26.66 13.10 4.24
N ALA A 11 -27.36 12.13 4.82
CA ALA A 11 -26.84 11.30 5.90
C ALA A 11 -25.55 10.57 5.46
N PRO A 12 -24.58 10.38 6.38
CA PRO A 12 -23.28 9.76 6.02
C PRO A 12 -23.41 8.45 5.25
N GLU A 13 -24.40 7.62 5.61
CA GLU A 13 -24.66 6.30 5.04
C GLU A 13 -25.07 6.35 3.55
N LYS A 14 -25.62 7.50 3.10
CA LYS A 14 -26.09 7.70 1.71
C LYS A 14 -25.12 8.46 0.83
N LEU A 15 -24.11 9.11 1.43
CA LEU A 15 -23.13 9.89 0.67
C LEU A 15 -22.34 9.08 -0.36
N PRO A 16 -21.92 7.84 -0.10
CA PRO A 16 -21.10 7.09 -1.05
C PRO A 16 -21.77 6.90 -2.41
N SER A 17 -23.04 6.55 -2.45
CA SER A 17 -23.78 6.34 -3.71
C SER A 17 -23.92 7.63 -4.53
N LEU A 18 -24.02 8.80 -3.86
CA LEU A 18 -24.13 10.11 -4.50
C LEU A 18 -22.83 10.61 -5.14
N ILE A 19 -21.67 10.10 -4.69
CA ILE A 19 -20.34 10.55 -5.14
C ILE A 19 -19.49 9.45 -5.75
N ARG A 20 -20.08 8.30 -6.09
CA ARG A 20 -19.38 7.11 -6.57
C ARG A 20 -18.49 7.39 -7.77
N ASP A 21 -18.94 8.22 -8.70
CA ASP A 21 -18.22 8.58 -9.92
C ASP A 21 -17.27 9.78 -9.74
N ASN A 22 -17.15 10.30 -8.51
CA ASN A 22 -16.30 11.43 -8.19
C ASN A 22 -15.01 10.97 -7.49
N ASP A 23 -13.90 11.67 -7.73
CA ASP A 23 -12.62 11.39 -7.07
C ASP A 23 -12.69 11.44 -5.53
N MET A 24 -13.65 12.19 -4.96
CA MET A 24 -13.91 12.25 -3.53
C MET A 24 -14.38 10.91 -2.94
N PHE A 25 -14.88 9.97 -3.75
CA PHE A 25 -15.22 8.62 -3.30
C PHE A 25 -14.04 7.90 -2.66
N GLN A 26 -12.82 8.16 -3.16
CA GLN A 26 -11.60 7.59 -2.57
C GLN A 26 -11.30 8.07 -1.15
N ALA A 27 -11.87 9.20 -0.74
CA ALA A 27 -11.77 9.73 0.62
C ALA A 27 -12.77 9.10 1.59
N MET A 28 -13.75 8.33 1.10
CA MET A 28 -14.73 7.65 1.93
C MET A 28 -14.11 6.55 2.79
N PRO A 29 -14.66 6.27 3.98
CA PRO A 29 -14.28 5.14 4.80
C PRO A 29 -14.24 3.82 4.02
N VAL A 30 -13.26 2.97 4.32
CA VAL A 30 -13.06 1.69 3.62
C VAL A 30 -14.33 0.81 3.60
N PRO A 31 -15.11 0.66 4.71
CA PRO A 31 -16.34 -0.12 4.68
C PRO A 31 -17.34 0.37 3.64
N MET A 32 -17.50 1.70 3.51
CA MET A 32 -18.37 2.31 2.52
C MET A 32 -17.94 1.99 1.10
N ARG A 33 -16.65 2.10 0.81
CA ARG A 33 -16.10 1.80 -0.52
C ARG A 33 -16.31 0.34 -0.90
N ILE A 34 -16.11 -0.60 0.03
CA ILE A 34 -16.33 -2.03 -0.20
C ILE A 34 -17.83 -2.30 -0.45
N PHE A 35 -18.70 -1.70 0.35
CA PHE A 35 -20.15 -1.83 0.22
C PHE A 35 -20.66 -1.40 -1.15
N GLU A 36 -20.29 -0.19 -1.60
CA GLU A 36 -20.70 0.37 -2.89
C GLU A 36 -20.21 -0.45 -4.09
N GLU A 37 -19.04 -1.06 -3.96
CA GLU A 37 -18.45 -1.89 -5.02
C GLU A 37 -19.07 -3.29 -5.11
N LEU A 38 -19.67 -3.79 -4.03
CA LEU A 38 -20.22 -5.14 -3.96
C LEU A 38 -21.74 -5.19 -4.08
N SER A 39 -22.46 -4.26 -3.48
CA SER A 39 -23.94 -4.28 -3.47
C SER A 39 -24.56 -2.97 -3.92
N GLY A 40 -24.16 -1.85 -3.39
CA GLY A 40 -24.70 -0.53 -3.74
C GLY A 40 -26.18 -0.30 -3.37
N GLU A 41 -26.84 -1.23 -2.69
CA GLU A 41 -28.27 -1.13 -2.30
C GLU A 41 -28.42 -0.97 -0.78
N GLY A 42 -29.13 0.08 -0.36
CA GLY A 42 -29.40 0.36 1.05
C GLY A 42 -28.42 1.34 1.71
N ASP A 43 -28.40 1.37 3.04
CA ASP A 43 -27.57 2.25 3.83
C ASP A 43 -26.14 1.67 3.97
N SER A 44 -25.16 2.46 3.58
CA SER A 44 -23.74 2.04 3.58
C SER A 44 -23.18 2.00 5.02
N PRO A 45 -22.40 0.96 5.39
CA PRO A 45 -21.76 0.88 6.70
C PRO A 45 -20.66 1.94 6.84
N VAL A 46 -20.73 2.77 7.87
CA VAL A 46 -19.77 3.86 8.12
C VAL A 46 -18.54 3.37 8.89
N THR A 47 -18.73 2.43 9.82
CA THR A 47 -17.67 1.92 10.69
C THR A 47 -17.19 0.53 10.29
N VAL A 48 -15.97 0.17 10.73
CA VAL A 48 -15.40 -1.19 10.53
C VAL A 48 -16.30 -2.27 11.16
N ARG A 49 -16.97 -1.96 12.27
CA ARG A 49 -17.88 -2.88 12.94
C ARG A 49 -19.10 -3.15 12.08
N GLU A 50 -19.81 -2.11 11.67
CA GLU A 50 -20.97 -2.22 10.77
C GLU A 50 -20.59 -2.91 9.46
N GLY A 51 -19.44 -2.56 8.88
CA GLY A 51 -18.91 -3.21 7.68
C GLY A 51 -18.67 -4.71 7.85
N ARG A 52 -18.20 -5.15 9.03
CA ARG A 52 -18.02 -6.57 9.33
C ARG A 52 -19.37 -7.30 9.46
N GLU A 53 -20.32 -6.71 10.18
CA GLU A 53 -21.67 -7.25 10.35
C GLU A 53 -22.36 -7.38 8.97
N TRP A 54 -22.32 -6.33 8.18
CA TRP A 54 -22.83 -6.35 6.80
C TRP A 54 -22.13 -7.41 5.91
N LEU A 55 -20.82 -7.52 5.95
CA LEU A 55 -20.07 -8.48 5.12
C LEU A 55 -20.41 -9.94 5.50
N GLU A 56 -20.72 -10.21 6.77
CA GLU A 56 -21.18 -11.50 7.25
C GLU A 56 -22.53 -11.86 6.64
N GLU A 57 -23.52 -10.95 6.72
CA GLU A 57 -24.85 -11.09 6.14
C GLU A 57 -24.80 -11.27 4.61
N TRP A 58 -24.06 -10.41 3.92
CA TRP A 58 -23.87 -10.45 2.47
C TRP A 58 -23.32 -11.81 2.00
N ARG A 59 -22.35 -12.36 2.72
CA ARG A 59 -21.76 -13.67 2.40
C ARG A 59 -22.73 -14.81 2.63
N GLU A 60 -23.58 -14.74 3.65
CA GLU A 60 -24.60 -15.76 3.90
C GLU A 60 -25.67 -15.73 2.82
N GLU A 61 -26.10 -14.56 2.40
CA GLU A 61 -27.06 -14.39 1.29
C GLU A 61 -26.49 -14.91 -0.03
N LYS A 62 -25.23 -14.59 -0.35
CA LYS A 62 -24.55 -15.08 -1.57
C LYS A 62 -24.48 -16.62 -1.58
N LYS A 63 -24.11 -17.26 -0.47
CA LYS A 63 -24.09 -18.72 -0.34
C LYS A 63 -25.48 -19.35 -0.52
N THR A 64 -26.49 -18.71 0.03
CA THR A 64 -27.88 -19.21 -0.08
C THR A 64 -28.38 -19.13 -1.52
N SER A 65 -28.08 -18.04 -2.24
CA SER A 65 -28.43 -17.89 -3.66
C SER A 65 -27.67 -18.87 -4.56
N GLU A 66 -26.38 -19.11 -4.32
CA GLU A 66 -25.56 -20.09 -5.06
C GLU A 66 -26.08 -21.52 -4.85
N ASN A 67 -26.46 -21.88 -3.62
CA ASN A 67 -27.04 -23.19 -3.31
C ASN A 67 -28.42 -23.35 -3.95
N SER A 68 -29.25 -22.31 -3.98
CA SER A 68 -30.53 -22.32 -4.70
C SER A 68 -30.37 -22.53 -6.21
N CYS A 69 -29.40 -21.84 -6.82
CA CYS A 69 -29.10 -22.02 -8.25
C CYS A 69 -28.58 -23.45 -8.57
N LYS A 70 -27.72 -24.01 -7.72
CA LYS A 70 -27.23 -25.40 -7.87
C LYS A 70 -28.36 -26.42 -7.75
N ASN A 71 -29.23 -26.26 -6.75
CA ASN A 71 -30.38 -27.15 -6.57
C ASN A 71 -31.39 -27.04 -7.73
N GLN A 72 -31.57 -25.86 -8.33
CA GLN A 72 -32.39 -25.69 -9.53
C GLN A 72 -31.73 -26.34 -10.76
N ALA A 73 -30.41 -26.23 -10.93
CA ALA A 73 -29.69 -26.87 -12.03
C ALA A 73 -29.75 -28.41 -11.92
N GLU A 74 -29.52 -28.97 -10.72
CA GLU A 74 -29.67 -30.42 -10.49
C GLU A 74 -31.12 -30.92 -10.70
N THR A 75 -32.11 -30.09 -10.41
CA THR A 75 -33.53 -30.43 -10.64
C THR A 75 -33.86 -30.43 -12.15
N VAL A 76 -33.27 -29.48 -12.90
CA VAL A 76 -33.45 -29.43 -14.37
C VAL A 76 -32.72 -30.59 -15.06
N GLU A 77 -31.51 -30.96 -14.61
CA GLU A 77 -30.81 -32.15 -15.12
C GLU A 77 -31.58 -33.45 -14.85
N LYS A 78 -32.12 -33.63 -13.63
CA LYS A 78 -32.95 -34.79 -13.32
C LYS A 78 -34.25 -34.85 -14.14
N MET A 79 -34.86 -33.69 -14.44
CA MET A 79 -36.02 -33.61 -15.30
C MET A 79 -35.73 -33.87 -16.79
N SER A 80 -34.49 -33.61 -17.25
CA SER A 80 -34.03 -33.97 -18.60
C SER A 80 -33.73 -35.46 -18.71
N ASP A 81 -33.07 -36.07 -17.72
CA ASP A 81 -32.76 -37.50 -17.65
C ASP A 81 -34.05 -38.38 -17.56
N ASP A 82 -35.09 -37.93 -16.85
CA ASP A 82 -36.37 -38.62 -16.79
C ASP A 82 -37.12 -38.54 -18.13
N ARG A 83 -37.01 -37.46 -18.90
CA ARG A 83 -37.58 -37.37 -20.25
C ARG A 83 -36.86 -38.27 -21.27
N ASP A 84 -35.56 -38.44 -21.15
CA ASP A 84 -34.79 -39.33 -22.03
C ASP A 84 -35.00 -40.81 -21.66
N ARG A 85 -35.27 -41.14 -20.38
CA ARG A 85 -35.67 -42.48 -19.96
C ARG A 85 -37.05 -42.89 -20.45
N GLU A 86 -38.06 -42.00 -20.38
CA GLU A 86 -39.40 -42.26 -20.92
C GLU A 86 -39.41 -42.44 -22.46
N SER A 87 -38.43 -41.87 -23.16
CA SER A 87 -38.23 -42.02 -24.59
C SER A 87 -37.47 -43.30 -24.98
N ALA A 88 -36.66 -43.86 -24.07
CA ALA A 88 -35.87 -45.08 -24.29
C ALA A 88 -36.64 -46.37 -23.96
N GLU A 89 -37.63 -46.35 -23.07
CA GLU A 89 -38.45 -47.51 -22.72
C GLU A 89 -39.44 -47.95 -23.85
N LYS A 90 -39.62 -47.12 -24.88
CA LYS A 90 -40.52 -47.47 -26.03
C LYS A 90 -39.84 -48.14 -27.23
N LEU A 91 -38.54 -48.46 -27.13
CA LEU A 91 -37.77 -48.95 -28.30
C LEU A 91 -36.80 -50.11 -28.01
N SER A 92 -37.09 -51.00 -27.04
CA SER A 92 -36.27 -52.21 -26.91
C SER A 92 -37.10 -53.43 -26.49
N ASP A 93 -37.76 -54.03 -27.47
CA ASP A 93 -37.99 -55.44 -27.49
C ASP A 93 -37.16 -55.96 -28.66
N THR A 94 -36.10 -56.71 -28.41
CA THR A 94 -35.59 -57.93 -29.05
C THR A 94 -34.07 -58.17 -28.75
N GLN A 95 -33.93 -59.36 -28.12
CA GLN A 95 -32.81 -60.36 -28.22
C GLN A 95 -31.46 -60.03 -27.57
N GLU A 96 -31.16 -60.74 -26.43
CA GLU A 96 -30.39 -61.98 -26.24
C GLU A 96 -28.99 -61.93 -26.87
N SER A 97 -27.87 -62.13 -26.17
CA SER A 97 -27.37 -63.17 -25.30
C SER A 97 -25.84 -63.04 -25.15
N GLU A 98 -25.36 -63.63 -24.08
CA GLU A 98 -24.03 -64.21 -23.77
C GLU A 98 -22.92 -63.35 -23.19
N THR A 99 -22.78 -63.52 -21.88
CA THR A 99 -21.71 -64.08 -21.01
C THR A 99 -20.26 -63.77 -21.36
N VAL A 100 -19.50 -63.34 -20.43
CA VAL A 100 -18.55 -64.09 -19.57
C VAL A 100 -17.59 -63.20 -18.81
N ASP A 101 -17.58 -63.41 -17.49
CA ASP A 101 -16.51 -63.35 -16.49
C ASP A 101 -15.67 -62.09 -16.16
N THR A 102 -15.80 -61.70 -14.89
CA THR A 102 -14.83 -61.14 -13.96
C THR A 102 -13.67 -62.16 -13.71
N PRO A 103 -12.50 -61.76 -13.10
CA PRO A 103 -12.46 -61.23 -11.74
C PRO A 103 -11.29 -60.29 -11.36
N GLU A 104 -11.59 -59.60 -10.31
CA GLU A 104 -10.80 -59.29 -9.09
C GLU A 104 -9.30 -58.90 -9.05
N LYS A 105 -9.09 -57.89 -8.19
CA LYS A 105 -8.07 -57.72 -7.16
C LYS A 105 -6.68 -57.18 -7.53
N GLY A 106 -6.36 -56.10 -6.82
CA GLY A 106 -5.07 -56.13 -6.17
C GLY A 106 -4.35 -54.80 -5.91
N ARG A 107 -4.51 -54.29 -4.72
CA ARG A 107 -3.47 -53.66 -3.87
C ARG A 107 -2.66 -52.46 -4.27
N LYS A 108 -2.83 -51.44 -3.43
CA LYS A 108 -1.86 -50.50 -2.87
C LYS A 108 -0.38 -50.76 -3.21
N THR A 109 0.33 -49.69 -3.60
CA THR A 109 1.59 -49.30 -2.89
C THR A 109 1.96 -47.85 -3.21
N SER A 110 2.29 -47.15 -2.17
CA SER A 110 3.04 -45.93 -2.07
C SER A 110 4.39 -46.04 -2.79
N LEU A 111 4.82 -45.00 -3.50
CA LEU A 111 6.24 -44.67 -3.58
C LEU A 111 6.48 -43.15 -3.74
N PHE A 112 7.12 -42.63 -2.74
CA PHE A 112 7.98 -41.45 -2.76
C PHE A 112 8.97 -41.53 -3.92
N GLY A 113 9.22 -40.43 -4.58
CA GLY A 113 10.47 -40.37 -5.30
C GLY A 113 10.58 -39.31 -6.39
N LEU A 114 11.38 -38.33 -6.16
CA LEU A 114 12.20 -37.55 -7.10
C LEU A 114 11.47 -36.51 -8.01
N PHE A 115 11.39 -35.31 -7.49
CA PHE A 115 11.42 -34.12 -8.34
C PHE A 115 12.87 -33.83 -8.77
N SER A 116 13.16 -34.23 -9.98
CA SER A 116 14.37 -33.84 -10.71
C SER A 116 14.31 -32.36 -11.07
N LYS A 117 15.27 -31.58 -10.57
CA LYS A 117 15.57 -30.22 -10.99
C LYS A 117 15.77 -30.17 -12.50
N LYS A 118 14.88 -29.48 -13.21
CA LYS A 118 15.23 -28.89 -14.50
C LYS A 118 15.60 -27.43 -14.24
N SER A 119 16.90 -27.14 -14.32
CA SER A 119 17.47 -25.81 -14.33
C SER A 119 17.01 -25.08 -15.59
N ALA A 120 16.13 -24.08 -15.42
CA ALA A 120 15.99 -23.01 -16.39
C ALA A 120 17.05 -21.95 -16.07
N LYS A 121 18.02 -21.82 -16.97
CA LYS A 121 18.99 -20.72 -17.00
C LYS A 121 18.26 -19.42 -17.35
N GLY A 122 18.56 -18.36 -16.57
CA GLY A 122 18.45 -16.98 -17.03
C GLY A 122 17.43 -16.11 -16.27
N SER A 123 17.72 -15.77 -15.03
CA SER A 123 17.48 -14.44 -14.47
C SER A 123 18.57 -14.17 -13.46
N ASP A 124 19.24 -13.07 -13.67
CA ASP A 124 20.31 -12.54 -12.81
C ASP A 124 19.70 -12.34 -11.40
N ASP A 125 20.00 -13.26 -10.49
CA ASP A 125 19.63 -13.20 -9.06
C ASP A 125 20.55 -12.13 -8.41
N GLN A 126 20.31 -10.85 -8.72
CA GLN A 126 20.92 -9.75 -7.98
C GLN A 126 20.30 -9.77 -6.58
N GLN A 127 21.06 -10.20 -5.59
CA GLN A 127 20.68 -10.05 -4.19
C GLN A 127 20.26 -8.60 -3.94
N PRO A 128 19.13 -8.35 -3.22
CA PRO A 128 18.64 -7.00 -2.98
C PRO A 128 19.75 -6.13 -2.37
N GLN A 129 20.10 -5.05 -3.06
CA GLN A 129 21.17 -4.14 -2.65
C GLN A 129 20.67 -3.23 -1.54
N THR A 130 21.22 -3.37 -0.33
CA THR A 130 20.96 -2.44 0.78
C THR A 130 21.64 -1.09 0.49
N VAL A 131 20.83 -0.02 0.45
CA VAL A 131 21.34 1.35 0.18
C VAL A 131 21.35 2.23 1.42
N LEU A 132 20.49 1.96 2.42
CA LEU A 132 20.48 2.69 3.69
C LEU A 132 20.44 1.68 4.84
N GLU A 133 21.37 1.83 5.80
CA GLU A 133 21.45 0.89 6.92
C GLU A 133 21.78 1.62 8.22
N ALA A 134 21.10 1.22 9.29
CA ALA A 134 21.40 1.59 10.67
C ALA A 134 21.82 0.34 11.43
N ARG A 135 22.89 0.40 12.23
CA ARG A 135 23.42 -0.69 13.06
C ARG A 135 23.61 -0.20 14.48
N ASP A 136 22.85 -0.78 15.42
CA ASP A 136 22.93 -0.56 16.86
C ASP A 136 22.89 0.93 17.24
N VAL A 137 22.02 1.73 16.57
CA VAL A 137 22.00 3.18 16.68
C VAL A 137 21.21 3.62 17.92
N TRP A 138 21.85 4.49 18.71
CA TRP A 138 21.25 5.10 19.88
C TRP A 138 21.36 6.63 19.80
N PHE A 139 20.27 7.31 20.20
CA PHE A 139 20.22 8.75 20.19
C PHE A 139 19.34 9.32 21.30
N ARG A 140 19.84 10.40 21.91
CA ARG A 140 19.11 11.30 22.80
C ARG A 140 19.47 12.74 22.44
N TYR A 141 18.58 13.66 22.72
CA TYR A 141 18.81 15.08 22.42
C TYR A 141 19.85 15.72 23.36
N GLU A 142 19.79 15.37 24.66
CA GLU A 142 20.71 15.81 25.71
C GLU A 142 21.09 14.63 26.60
N LYS A 143 22.26 14.73 27.30
CA LYS A 143 22.78 13.60 28.10
C LYS A 143 21.82 13.17 29.20
N GLU A 144 21.09 14.12 29.78
CA GLU A 144 20.18 13.90 30.90
C GLU A 144 18.78 13.44 30.48
N LEU A 145 18.48 13.54 29.18
CA LEU A 145 17.18 13.11 28.65
C LEU A 145 17.17 11.63 28.29
N PRO A 146 15.99 10.99 28.32
CA PRO A 146 15.85 9.60 27.92
C PRO A 146 16.19 9.42 26.42
N ASP A 147 16.63 8.22 26.08
CA ASP A 147 16.90 7.85 24.69
C ASP A 147 15.61 7.85 23.88
N VAL A 148 15.63 8.58 22.76
CA VAL A 148 14.55 8.67 21.79
C VAL A 148 14.67 7.57 20.75
N VAL A 149 15.92 7.21 20.36
CA VAL A 149 16.22 6.07 19.50
C VAL A 149 17.09 5.12 20.30
N ARG A 150 16.71 3.84 20.28
CA ARG A 150 17.31 2.77 21.09
C ARG A 150 17.55 1.54 20.23
N ASP A 151 18.80 1.11 20.16
CA ASP A 151 19.19 -0.11 19.46
C ASP A 151 18.55 -0.24 18.06
N LEU A 152 18.53 0.87 17.32
CA LEU A 152 17.90 0.89 16.02
C LEU A 152 18.72 0.08 15.02
N ASN A 153 18.10 -0.94 14.48
CA ASN A 153 18.58 -1.73 13.37
C ASN A 153 17.57 -1.64 12.22
N LEU A 154 18.03 -1.18 11.05
CA LEU A 154 17.19 -0.92 9.88
C LEU A 154 18.00 -1.17 8.61
N LYS A 155 17.35 -1.76 7.59
CA LYS A 155 17.91 -1.91 6.24
C LYS A 155 16.83 -1.53 5.22
N VAL A 156 17.22 -0.68 4.26
CA VAL A 156 16.37 -0.27 3.14
C VAL A 156 17.03 -0.74 1.86
N GLN A 157 16.25 -1.39 1.00
CA GLN A 157 16.73 -1.92 -0.27
C GLN A 157 16.61 -0.87 -1.38
N LYS A 158 17.45 -1.01 -2.41
CA LYS A 158 17.44 -0.13 -3.57
C LYS A 158 16.10 -0.24 -4.31
N GLY A 159 15.52 0.91 -4.65
CA GLY A 159 14.31 1.00 -5.47
C GLY A 159 12.99 0.71 -4.75
N GLU A 160 13.01 0.51 -3.41
CA GLU A 160 11.77 0.28 -2.64
C GLU A 160 11.19 1.56 -2.06
N LEU A 161 9.87 1.56 -1.85
CA LEU A 161 9.15 2.46 -0.97
C LEU A 161 9.03 1.81 0.42
N TYR A 162 9.97 2.17 1.31
CA TYR A 162 10.01 1.69 2.69
C TYR A 162 9.18 2.59 3.61
N CYS A 163 8.18 2.04 4.29
CA CYS A 163 7.27 2.77 5.17
C CYS A 163 7.59 2.48 6.64
N LEU A 164 8.03 3.49 7.38
CA LEU A 164 8.28 3.41 8.82
C LEU A 164 7.04 3.89 9.59
N LEU A 165 6.28 2.97 10.14
CA LEU A 165 5.02 3.20 10.84
C LEU A 165 5.20 3.23 12.36
N GLY A 166 4.29 3.88 13.07
CA GLY A 166 4.27 3.89 14.55
C GLY A 166 3.51 5.08 15.11
N GLY A 167 3.26 5.07 16.42
CA GLY A 167 2.55 6.14 17.12
C GLY A 167 3.29 7.48 17.12
N ASN A 168 2.58 8.56 17.48
CA ASN A 168 3.19 9.88 17.62
C ASN A 168 4.18 9.89 18.80
N GLY A 169 5.27 10.63 18.65
CA GLY A 169 6.29 10.78 19.72
C GLY A 169 7.20 9.55 19.90
N THR A 170 7.08 8.50 19.10
CA THR A 170 7.91 7.29 19.25
C THR A 170 9.37 7.46 18.81
N GLY A 171 9.70 8.51 18.04
CA GLY A 171 11.07 8.76 17.57
C GLY A 171 11.28 8.63 16.06
N LYS A 172 10.22 8.39 15.26
CA LYS A 172 10.30 8.20 13.79
C LYS A 172 10.97 9.39 13.07
N SER A 173 10.48 10.62 13.29
CA SER A 173 11.08 11.82 12.69
C SER A 173 12.51 12.06 13.17
N THR A 174 12.84 11.66 14.41
CA THR A 174 14.22 11.68 14.92
C THR A 174 15.09 10.67 14.17
N THR A 175 14.57 9.47 13.93
CA THR A 175 15.24 8.44 13.11
C THR A 175 15.51 8.97 11.70
N LEU A 176 14.52 9.59 11.07
CA LEU A 176 14.70 10.21 9.76
C LEU A 176 15.78 11.29 9.76
N ARG A 177 15.83 12.14 10.81
CA ARG A 177 16.88 13.16 10.97
C ARG A 177 18.28 12.56 11.18
N LEU A 178 18.38 11.38 11.80
CA LEU A 178 19.63 10.64 11.92
C LEU A 178 20.07 10.07 10.57
N LEU A 179 19.17 9.41 9.85
CA LEU A 179 19.40 8.88 8.51
C LEU A 179 19.72 9.98 7.50
N GLY A 180 19.12 11.15 7.68
CA GLY A 180 19.40 12.36 6.91
C GLY A 180 20.66 13.12 7.35
N ARG A 181 21.43 12.62 8.33
CA ARG A 181 22.60 13.28 8.91
C ARG A 181 22.35 14.69 9.47
N ILE A 182 21.10 15.06 9.73
CA ILE A 182 20.74 16.31 10.43
C ILE A 182 21.11 16.21 11.91
N LYS A 183 21.04 14.99 12.47
CA LYS A 183 21.49 14.67 13.83
C LYS A 183 22.52 13.56 13.78
N LYS A 184 23.39 13.49 14.80
CA LYS A 184 24.43 12.44 14.91
C LYS A 184 24.12 11.53 16.10
N PRO A 185 24.12 10.20 15.92
CA PRO A 185 23.96 9.27 17.02
C PRO A 185 25.18 9.32 17.95
N TYR A 186 24.96 9.05 19.23
CA TYR A 186 26.08 8.93 20.18
C TYR A 186 26.68 7.52 20.21
N ARG A 187 25.91 6.52 19.71
CA ARG A 187 26.34 5.12 19.60
C ARG A 187 25.76 4.51 18.34
N GLY A 188 26.45 3.52 17.78
CA GLY A 188 26.08 2.83 16.54
C GLY A 188 26.58 3.53 15.29
N LYS A 189 26.21 3.01 14.13
CA LYS A 189 26.67 3.50 12.82
C LYS A 189 25.54 3.53 11.82
N LEU A 190 25.63 4.51 10.92
CA LEU A 190 24.70 4.68 9.78
C LEU A 190 25.50 4.55 8.49
N PHE A 191 24.96 3.84 7.52
CA PHE A 191 25.60 3.57 6.24
C PHE A 191 24.68 3.99 5.08
N LEU A 192 25.27 4.55 4.04
CA LEU A 192 24.64 4.88 2.78
C LEU A 192 25.47 4.22 1.66
N ASN A 193 24.84 3.40 0.81
CA ASN A 193 25.52 2.64 -0.25
C ASN A 193 26.77 1.89 0.28
N GLY A 194 26.68 1.28 1.47
CA GLY A 194 27.76 0.53 2.13
C GLY A 194 28.87 1.36 2.77
N LYS A 195 28.89 2.70 2.58
CA LYS A 195 29.88 3.62 3.16
C LYS A 195 29.29 4.29 4.39
N GLU A 196 30.08 4.49 5.46
CA GLU A 196 29.61 5.14 6.69
C GLU A 196 29.16 6.58 6.39
N LEU A 197 27.92 6.92 6.79
CA LEU A 197 27.25 8.18 6.48
C LEU A 197 28.06 9.41 6.91
N GLY A 198 28.78 9.31 8.03
CA GLY A 198 29.63 10.38 8.57
C GLY A 198 30.82 10.74 7.69
N THR A 199 31.24 9.88 6.77
CA THR A 199 32.42 10.08 5.91
C THR A 199 32.13 10.80 4.59
N TYR A 200 30.86 10.99 4.24
CA TYR A 200 30.49 11.75 3.04
C TYR A 200 30.72 13.25 3.23
N ARG A 201 31.10 13.96 2.17
CA ARG A 201 31.05 15.42 2.14
C ARG A 201 29.60 15.89 2.00
N GLU A 202 29.26 17.04 2.55
CA GLU A 202 27.88 17.55 2.47
C GLU A 202 27.43 17.80 1.02
N SER A 203 28.33 18.32 0.18
CA SER A 203 28.06 18.54 -1.23
C SER A 203 27.81 17.24 -2.01
N GLU A 204 28.46 16.13 -1.62
CA GLU A 204 28.24 14.79 -2.20
C GLU A 204 26.91 14.23 -1.70
N LEU A 205 26.65 14.33 -0.38
CA LEU A 205 25.47 13.75 0.24
C LEU A 205 24.18 14.42 -0.26
N TYR A 206 24.10 15.75 -0.18
CA TYR A 206 22.87 16.49 -0.52
C TYR A 206 22.85 16.97 -1.97
N GLY A 207 23.93 16.79 -2.74
CA GLY A 207 23.97 17.16 -4.15
C GLY A 207 23.20 16.16 -5.06
N LYS A 208 23.33 14.84 -4.79
CA LYS A 208 22.69 13.80 -5.61
C LYS A 208 22.26 12.55 -4.85
N LEU A 209 22.77 12.32 -3.63
CA LEU A 209 22.52 11.06 -2.96
C LEU A 209 21.22 11.10 -2.13
N LEU A 210 20.99 12.19 -1.40
CA LEU A 210 19.96 12.25 -0.39
C LEU A 210 19.10 13.52 -0.49
N GLY A 211 17.80 13.34 -0.66
CA GLY A 211 16.79 14.40 -0.57
C GLY A 211 15.92 14.21 0.68
N ILE A 212 15.55 15.30 1.34
CA ILE A 212 14.76 15.25 2.58
C ILE A 212 13.56 16.17 2.45
N LEU A 213 12.35 15.64 2.61
CA LEU A 213 11.12 16.40 2.78
C LEU A 213 10.73 16.39 4.26
N PRO A 214 10.86 17.51 4.97
CA PRO A 214 10.52 17.59 6.40
C PRO A 214 9.00 17.62 6.61
N GLN A 215 8.55 17.30 7.82
CA GLN A 215 7.14 17.33 8.24
C GLN A 215 6.49 18.71 8.05
N ASN A 216 7.27 19.81 8.24
CA ASN A 216 6.83 21.17 7.93
C ASN A 216 7.44 21.61 6.59
N PRO A 217 6.70 21.55 5.48
CA PRO A 217 7.21 21.89 4.16
C PRO A 217 7.59 23.38 4.05
N GLN A 218 6.97 24.27 4.84
CA GLN A 218 7.28 25.70 4.85
C GLN A 218 8.74 25.99 5.13
N SER A 219 9.40 25.14 5.92
CA SER A 219 10.82 25.32 6.28
C SER A 219 11.78 25.22 5.07
N LEU A 220 11.31 24.73 3.93
CA LEU A 220 12.10 24.64 2.71
C LEU A 220 12.02 25.92 1.84
N PHE A 221 11.04 26.80 2.07
CA PHE A 221 10.84 27.98 1.23
C PHE A 221 11.57 29.20 1.81
N VAL A 222 12.30 29.90 0.94
CA VAL A 222 13.08 31.08 1.29
C VAL A 222 12.81 32.28 0.37
N LYS A 223 12.11 32.07 -0.75
CA LYS A 223 11.76 33.13 -1.73
C LYS A 223 10.30 33.54 -1.62
N ASP A 224 9.98 34.65 -2.23
CA ASP A 224 8.65 35.25 -2.27
C ASP A 224 7.70 34.57 -3.27
N THR A 225 8.21 33.74 -4.19
CA THR A 225 7.38 32.93 -5.08
C THR A 225 7.93 31.51 -5.23
N VAL A 226 7.02 30.56 -5.47
CA VAL A 226 7.37 29.16 -5.71
C VAL A 226 8.36 29.04 -6.88
N GLU A 227 8.13 29.77 -7.97
CA GLU A 227 9.01 29.73 -9.14
C GLU A 227 10.45 30.13 -8.80
N LYS A 228 10.64 31.23 -8.04
CA LYS A 228 11.97 31.68 -7.65
C LYS A 228 12.67 30.68 -6.75
N ASP A 229 11.93 30.03 -5.84
CA ASP A 229 12.47 28.97 -4.99
C ASP A 229 12.95 27.75 -5.80
N LEU A 230 12.19 27.34 -6.82
CA LEU A 230 12.56 26.24 -7.69
C LEU A 230 13.75 26.57 -8.58
N ARG A 231 13.77 27.77 -9.18
CA ARG A 231 14.89 28.24 -10.05
C ARG A 231 16.21 28.41 -9.30
N GLU A 232 16.19 28.64 -8.00
CA GLU A 232 17.40 28.67 -7.18
C GLU A 232 18.11 27.32 -7.10
N ILE A 233 17.32 26.22 -7.14
CA ILE A 233 17.85 24.87 -7.06
C ILE A 233 18.37 24.39 -8.40
N SER A 234 17.64 24.65 -9.48
CA SER A 234 18.02 24.24 -10.82
C SER A 234 17.76 25.32 -11.87
N GLY A 235 18.81 25.67 -12.62
CA GLY A 235 18.70 26.50 -13.82
C GLY A 235 18.29 25.73 -15.09
N ASP A 236 18.20 24.40 -15.01
CA ASP A 236 17.79 23.53 -16.11
C ASP A 236 16.28 23.66 -16.35
N SER A 237 15.93 24.26 -17.49
CA SER A 237 14.55 24.53 -17.83
C SER A 237 13.74 23.28 -18.20
N GLU A 238 14.37 22.24 -18.72
CA GLU A 238 13.72 20.99 -19.09
C GLU A 238 13.37 20.21 -17.82
N ARG A 239 14.32 20.05 -16.92
CA ARG A 239 14.14 19.41 -15.64
C ARG A 239 13.10 20.14 -14.76
N LEU A 240 13.17 21.48 -14.74
CA LEU A 240 12.21 22.30 -14.02
C LEU A 240 10.78 22.04 -14.52
N ARG A 241 10.60 21.96 -15.86
CA ARG A 241 9.31 21.66 -16.49
C ARG A 241 8.79 20.28 -16.11
N ASP A 242 9.65 19.25 -16.20
CA ASP A 242 9.31 17.88 -15.86
C ASP A 242 8.83 17.76 -14.40
N VAL A 243 9.59 18.33 -13.46
CA VAL A 243 9.22 18.32 -12.04
C VAL A 243 7.93 19.08 -11.76
N ILE A 244 7.72 20.25 -12.39
CA ILE A 244 6.49 21.05 -12.25
C ILE A 244 5.28 20.23 -12.75
N GLU A 245 5.42 19.50 -13.84
CA GLU A 245 4.35 18.64 -14.38
C GLU A 245 4.09 17.44 -13.48
N LYS A 246 5.13 16.71 -13.06
CA LYS A 246 5.02 15.57 -12.14
C LYS A 246 4.32 15.94 -10.83
N THR A 247 4.57 17.13 -10.30
CA THR A 247 4.00 17.59 -9.03
C THR A 247 2.73 18.43 -9.19
N GLU A 248 2.32 18.72 -10.44
CA GLU A 248 1.11 19.52 -10.79
C GLU A 248 1.04 20.88 -10.10
N ILE A 249 2.15 21.59 -10.03
CA ILE A 249 2.26 22.89 -9.35
C ILE A 249 2.33 24.08 -10.31
N ARG A 250 2.09 23.88 -11.61
CA ARG A 250 2.20 24.95 -12.63
C ARG A 250 1.40 26.20 -12.26
N HIS A 251 0.19 26.03 -11.75
CA HIS A 251 -0.70 27.12 -11.35
C HIS A 251 -0.26 27.85 -10.07
N LEU A 252 0.69 27.29 -9.32
CA LEU A 252 1.20 27.82 -8.04
C LEU A 252 2.48 28.63 -8.19
N LEU A 253 3.11 28.65 -9.38
CA LEU A 253 4.45 29.21 -9.57
C LEU A 253 4.55 30.71 -9.20
N GLY A 254 3.51 31.48 -9.46
CA GLY A 254 3.45 32.90 -9.11
C GLY A 254 3.05 33.20 -7.67
N SER A 255 2.58 32.20 -6.91
CA SER A 255 2.06 32.36 -5.55
C SER A 255 3.19 32.43 -4.54
N HIS A 256 2.93 33.16 -3.44
CA HIS A 256 3.82 33.10 -2.28
C HIS A 256 3.66 31.75 -1.57
N PRO A 257 4.75 31.05 -1.19
CA PRO A 257 4.67 29.72 -0.59
C PRO A 257 3.81 29.63 0.66
N TYR A 258 3.72 30.69 1.44
CA TYR A 258 2.91 30.73 2.67
C TYR A 258 1.41 30.94 2.42
N ASP A 259 1.02 31.35 1.20
CA ASP A 259 -0.39 31.53 0.81
C ASP A 259 -1.01 30.23 0.27
N LEU A 260 -0.18 29.20 0.09
CA LEU A 260 -0.61 27.90 -0.40
C LEU A 260 -1.33 27.09 0.69
N SER A 261 -2.32 26.29 0.27
CA SER A 261 -2.91 25.25 1.12
C SER A 261 -1.85 24.21 1.54
N GLY A 262 -2.10 23.46 2.63
CA GLY A 262 -1.14 22.47 3.12
C GLY A 262 -0.73 21.43 2.07
N GLY A 263 -1.69 20.98 1.24
CA GLY A 263 -1.41 20.03 0.15
C GLY A 263 -0.59 20.64 -1.00
N GLU A 264 -0.83 21.90 -1.33
CA GLU A 264 -0.06 22.63 -2.33
C GLU A 264 1.36 22.90 -1.85
N GLN A 265 1.53 23.29 -0.59
CA GLN A 265 2.86 23.44 0.03
C GLN A 265 3.64 22.13 0.00
N GLN A 266 2.98 21.02 0.30
CA GLN A 266 3.61 19.69 0.28
C GLN A 266 4.10 19.33 -1.12
N ARG A 267 3.29 19.57 -2.17
CA ARG A 267 3.67 19.32 -3.56
C ARG A 267 4.79 20.25 -4.03
N ALA A 268 4.72 21.53 -3.70
CA ALA A 268 5.78 22.49 -4.04
C ALA A 268 7.10 22.15 -3.33
N ALA A 269 7.06 21.73 -2.06
CA ALA A 269 8.23 21.29 -1.31
C ALA A 269 8.81 19.98 -1.89
N LEU A 270 7.95 19.03 -2.27
CA LEU A 270 8.39 17.81 -2.96
C LEU A 270 9.08 18.16 -4.29
N ALA A 271 8.55 19.10 -5.06
CA ALA A 271 9.19 19.56 -6.30
C ALA A 271 10.61 20.08 -6.04
N LYS A 272 10.82 20.87 -4.97
CA LYS A 272 12.17 21.32 -4.57
C LYS A 272 13.12 20.15 -4.32
N VAL A 273 12.67 19.13 -3.62
CA VAL A 273 13.48 17.93 -3.33
C VAL A 273 13.80 17.17 -4.62
N LEU A 274 12.82 17.00 -5.53
CA LEU A 274 13.00 16.27 -6.78
C LEU A 274 13.93 16.98 -7.76
N LEU A 275 14.03 18.32 -7.71
CA LEU A 275 14.99 19.07 -8.53
C LEU A 275 16.44 18.75 -8.23
N LEU A 276 16.78 18.28 -7.03
CA LEU A 276 18.11 17.83 -6.65
C LEU A 276 18.48 16.45 -7.26
N ASP A 277 17.50 15.72 -7.80
CA ASP A 277 17.63 14.37 -8.35
C ASP A 277 18.25 13.34 -7.39
N PRO A 278 17.80 13.26 -6.18
CA PRO A 278 18.41 12.38 -5.22
C PRO A 278 18.18 10.90 -5.57
N GLU A 279 19.16 10.05 -5.23
CA GLU A 279 19.00 8.59 -5.32
C GLU A 279 18.07 8.05 -4.23
N ILE A 280 18.13 8.67 -3.04
CA ILE A 280 17.36 8.29 -1.86
C ILE A 280 16.57 9.51 -1.38
N ILE A 281 15.27 9.31 -1.12
CA ILE A 281 14.35 10.34 -0.67
C ILE A 281 13.82 9.97 0.71
N LEU A 282 14.01 10.84 1.68
CA LEU A 282 13.48 10.72 3.03
C LEU A 282 12.25 11.64 3.17
N LEU A 283 11.10 11.07 3.50
CA LEU A 283 9.83 11.80 3.61
C LEU A 283 9.28 11.70 5.04
N ASP A 284 9.09 12.85 5.70
CA ASP A 284 8.53 12.92 7.05
C ASP A 284 7.04 13.31 6.98
N GLU A 285 6.13 12.34 7.17
CA GLU A 285 4.67 12.49 7.18
C GLU A 285 4.11 13.17 5.91
N PRO A 286 4.47 12.71 4.69
CA PRO A 286 4.11 13.40 3.44
C PRO A 286 2.61 13.35 3.12
N THR A 287 1.84 12.46 3.74
CA THR A 287 0.38 12.33 3.55
C THR A 287 -0.43 13.21 4.49
N LYS A 288 0.23 13.88 5.45
CA LYS A 288 -0.45 14.68 6.46
C LYS A 288 -1.15 15.89 5.84
N GLY A 289 -2.45 16.02 6.12
CA GLY A 289 -3.27 17.12 5.62
C GLY A 289 -3.66 17.03 4.15
N LEU A 290 -3.33 15.91 3.47
CA LEU A 290 -3.82 15.61 2.13
C LEU A 290 -5.18 14.90 2.19
N ASP A 291 -6.08 15.28 1.30
CA ASP A 291 -7.30 14.52 1.03
C ASP A 291 -7.02 13.24 0.21
N GLY A 292 -8.04 12.41 0.01
CA GLY A 292 -7.89 11.12 -0.69
C GLY A 292 -7.39 11.26 -2.13
N PHE A 293 -7.81 12.30 -2.83
CA PHE A 293 -7.39 12.58 -4.21
C PHE A 293 -5.89 12.91 -4.29
N TYR A 294 -5.42 13.83 -3.44
CA TYR A 294 -4.00 14.19 -3.41
C TYR A 294 -3.12 13.07 -2.85
N LYS A 295 -3.61 12.24 -1.93
CA LYS A 295 -2.89 11.02 -1.50
C LYS A 295 -2.64 10.07 -2.67
N LYS A 296 -3.65 9.83 -3.51
CA LYS A 296 -3.51 9.00 -4.72
C LYS A 296 -2.48 9.58 -5.70
N LYS A 297 -2.50 10.90 -5.92
CA LYS A 297 -1.49 11.57 -6.76
C LYS A 297 -0.09 11.46 -6.19
N LEU A 298 0.07 11.67 -4.88
CA LEU A 298 1.36 11.47 -4.21
C LEU A 298 1.85 10.03 -4.40
N ALA A 299 0.97 9.04 -4.23
CA ALA A 299 1.32 7.65 -4.43
C ALA A 299 1.81 7.35 -5.86
N GLN A 300 1.15 7.91 -6.87
CA GLN A 300 1.57 7.80 -8.27
C GLN A 300 2.97 8.38 -8.50
N ILE A 301 3.25 9.56 -7.93
CA ILE A 301 4.58 10.17 -7.98
C ILE A 301 5.62 9.25 -7.32
N LEU A 302 5.36 8.77 -6.10
CA LEU A 302 6.31 7.92 -5.37
C LEU A 302 6.56 6.59 -6.09
N LYS A 303 5.51 5.97 -6.63
CA LYS A 303 5.66 4.73 -7.44
C LYS A 303 6.38 4.98 -8.76
N GLY A 304 6.16 6.11 -9.41
CA GLY A 304 6.94 6.52 -10.58
C GLY A 304 8.43 6.65 -10.25
N LEU A 305 8.77 7.28 -9.13
CA LEU A 305 10.15 7.45 -8.68
C LEU A 305 10.82 6.10 -8.33
N THR A 306 10.11 5.17 -7.67
CA THR A 306 10.67 3.84 -7.40
C THR A 306 10.85 3.02 -8.67
N ALA A 307 9.95 3.16 -9.65
CA ALA A 307 10.10 2.55 -10.97
C ALA A 307 11.30 3.12 -11.76
N GLU A 308 11.66 4.39 -11.53
CA GLU A 308 12.91 5.02 -12.04
C GLU A 308 14.16 4.57 -11.26
N GLY A 309 14.03 3.70 -10.25
CA GLY A 309 15.13 3.17 -9.44
C GLY A 309 15.50 4.03 -8.23
N LYS A 310 14.72 5.07 -7.90
CA LYS A 310 14.89 5.85 -6.67
C LYS A 310 14.45 5.03 -5.47
N THR A 311 15.10 5.22 -4.34
CA THR A 311 14.73 4.59 -3.07
C THR A 311 14.03 5.62 -2.18
N ILE A 312 12.94 5.22 -1.54
CA ILE A 312 12.16 6.13 -0.71
C ILE A 312 11.98 5.53 0.69
N LEU A 313 12.37 6.27 1.72
CA LEU A 313 12.00 5.95 3.09
C LEU A 313 11.00 7.00 3.57
N MET A 314 9.79 6.56 3.88
CA MET A 314 8.70 7.39 4.34
C MET A 314 8.35 7.08 5.80
N VAL A 315 8.33 8.09 6.64
CA VAL A 315 7.72 8.03 7.97
C VAL A 315 6.25 8.40 7.82
N SER A 316 5.35 7.57 8.33
CA SER A 316 3.91 7.86 8.27
C SER A 316 3.14 7.23 9.43
N HIS A 317 1.95 7.76 9.68
CA HIS A 317 0.90 7.14 10.50
C HIS A 317 -0.32 6.72 9.66
N ASP A 318 -0.26 6.94 8.35
CA ASP A 318 -1.32 6.59 7.40
C ASP A 318 -1.19 5.11 6.98
N ILE A 319 -1.87 4.25 7.75
CA ILE A 319 -1.84 2.80 7.60
C ILE A 319 -2.37 2.38 6.22
N GLU A 320 -3.50 2.98 5.79
CA GLU A 320 -4.14 2.63 4.53
C GLU A 320 -3.23 2.97 3.34
N PHE A 321 -2.61 4.14 3.34
CA PHE A 321 -1.66 4.54 2.31
C PHE A 321 -0.45 3.59 2.25
N CYS A 322 0.14 3.25 3.40
CA CYS A 322 1.30 2.38 3.45
C CYS A 322 0.97 0.94 3.03
N ALA A 323 -0.24 0.46 3.33
CA ALA A 323 -0.69 -0.87 2.92
C ALA A 323 -0.94 -0.97 1.41
N GLU A 324 -1.44 0.10 0.81
CA GLU A 324 -1.79 0.12 -0.61
C GLU A 324 -0.56 0.37 -1.49
N TYR A 325 0.40 1.20 -1.04
CA TYR A 325 1.50 1.67 -1.88
C TYR A 325 2.90 1.29 -1.39
N GLY A 326 3.09 0.92 -0.13
CA GLY A 326 4.38 0.51 0.42
C GLY A 326 4.87 -0.81 -0.17
N ASP A 327 6.18 -0.95 -0.36
CA ASP A 327 6.80 -2.23 -0.71
C ASP A 327 7.20 -2.97 0.57
N THR A 328 7.88 -2.30 1.48
CA THR A 328 8.23 -2.81 2.82
C THR A 328 7.64 -1.89 3.89
N CYS A 329 7.05 -2.48 4.93
CA CYS A 329 6.54 -1.76 6.10
C CYS A 329 7.26 -2.22 7.37
N ALA A 330 7.56 -1.27 8.26
CA ALA A 330 8.18 -1.55 9.53
C ALA A 330 7.45 -0.83 10.68
N LEU A 331 7.29 -1.52 11.80
CA LEU A 331 6.74 -0.95 13.02
C LEU A 331 7.84 -0.36 13.89
N PHE A 332 7.77 0.94 14.11
CA PHE A 332 8.64 1.66 15.02
C PHE A 332 7.95 1.85 16.37
N PHE A 333 8.54 1.30 17.42
CA PHE A 333 7.99 1.33 18.76
C PHE A 333 9.10 1.45 19.80
N HIS A 334 8.91 2.31 20.82
CA HIS A 334 9.89 2.55 21.89
C HIS A 334 11.33 2.87 21.43
N GLY A 335 11.46 3.57 20.29
CA GLY A 335 12.77 3.99 19.78
C GLY A 335 13.48 2.99 18.88
N SER A 336 12.83 1.87 18.51
CA SER A 336 13.41 0.80 17.71
C SER A 336 12.43 0.28 16.65
N VAL A 337 12.94 -0.41 15.63
CA VAL A 337 12.15 -1.21 14.70
C VAL A 337 11.86 -2.56 15.33
N VAL A 338 10.59 -2.85 15.57
CA VAL A 338 10.14 -4.10 16.21
C VAL A 338 9.94 -5.23 15.20
N THR A 339 9.43 -4.88 14.03
CA THR A 339 9.20 -5.80 12.91
C THR A 339 9.28 -5.07 11.59
N SER A 340 9.72 -5.77 10.56
CA SER A 340 9.77 -5.27 9.17
C SER A 340 9.47 -6.44 8.23
N ALA A 341 8.58 -6.24 7.27
CA ALA A 341 8.18 -7.25 6.30
C ALA A 341 7.62 -6.56 5.03
N PRO A 342 7.48 -7.29 3.91
CA PRO A 342 6.67 -6.84 2.78
C PRO A 342 5.30 -6.34 3.24
N ALA A 343 4.80 -5.25 2.67
CA ALA A 343 3.62 -4.57 3.18
C ALA A 343 2.42 -5.49 3.41
N ARG A 344 2.11 -6.36 2.43
CA ARG A 344 1.00 -7.32 2.55
C ARG A 344 1.16 -8.27 3.74
N GLU A 345 2.35 -8.83 3.91
CA GLU A 345 2.67 -9.74 5.02
C GLU A 345 2.62 -9.00 6.38
N PHE A 346 3.18 -7.79 6.41
CA PHE A 346 3.18 -6.93 7.59
C PHE A 346 1.76 -6.68 8.11
N PHE A 347 0.83 -6.24 7.24
CA PHE A 347 -0.52 -5.87 7.65
C PHE A 347 -1.43 -7.09 7.89
N ALA A 348 -1.25 -8.19 7.15
CA ALA A 348 -1.98 -9.44 7.36
C ALA A 348 -1.58 -10.10 8.69
N GLY A 349 -0.28 -10.12 9.00
CA GLY A 349 0.27 -10.72 10.21
C GLY A 349 0.08 -9.91 11.50
N ASN A 350 -0.30 -8.63 11.40
CA ASN A 350 -0.38 -7.74 12.55
C ASN A 350 -1.83 -7.52 13.02
N SER A 351 -2.07 -7.67 14.33
CA SER A 351 -3.43 -7.50 14.90
C SER A 351 -3.74 -6.05 15.28
N PHE A 352 -2.74 -5.25 15.64
CA PHE A 352 -2.91 -3.88 16.11
C PHE A 352 -2.69 -2.86 14.99
N TYR A 353 -1.61 -3.04 14.22
CA TYR A 353 -1.26 -2.20 13.08
C TYR A 353 -1.71 -2.88 11.80
N THR A 354 -3.01 -2.84 11.52
CA THR A 354 -3.60 -3.36 10.30
C THR A 354 -4.69 -2.42 9.79
N THR A 355 -5.02 -2.55 8.52
CA THR A 355 -5.99 -1.71 7.80
C THR A 355 -7.42 -1.92 8.26
N ALA A 356 -8.30 -0.97 7.93
CA ALA A 356 -9.73 -1.11 8.12
C ALA A 356 -10.30 -2.29 7.30
N ALA A 357 -9.81 -2.50 6.08
CA ALA A 357 -10.19 -3.61 5.22
C ALA A 357 -9.87 -4.96 5.87
N ASN A 358 -8.64 -5.15 6.36
CA ASN A 358 -8.26 -6.38 7.05
C ASN A 358 -9.07 -6.59 8.34
N ARG A 359 -9.26 -5.55 9.17
CA ARG A 359 -10.10 -5.63 10.37
C ARG A 359 -11.54 -6.04 10.08
N MET A 360 -12.08 -5.58 8.95
CA MET A 360 -13.42 -5.92 8.48
C MET A 360 -13.52 -7.37 8.02
N ALA A 361 -12.56 -7.83 7.19
CA ALA A 361 -12.69 -9.06 6.41
C ALA A 361 -11.83 -10.24 6.91
N ARG A 362 -10.90 -10.06 7.87
CA ARG A 362 -9.89 -11.06 8.28
C ARG A 362 -10.46 -12.40 8.77
N LYS A 363 -11.72 -12.43 9.22
CA LYS A 363 -12.41 -13.67 9.61
C LYS A 363 -12.50 -14.65 8.45
N TRP A 364 -12.65 -14.15 7.23
CA TRP A 364 -12.86 -14.92 6.01
C TRP A 364 -11.68 -14.82 5.03
N TYR A 365 -11.01 -13.66 4.99
CA TYR A 365 -9.90 -13.34 4.10
C TYR A 365 -8.75 -12.74 4.91
N PRO A 366 -7.98 -13.56 5.65
CA PRO A 366 -6.94 -13.08 6.56
C PRO A 366 -5.79 -12.36 5.85
N ASP A 367 -5.58 -12.65 4.56
CA ASP A 367 -4.55 -12.08 3.70
C ASP A 367 -5.00 -10.82 2.92
N ALA A 368 -6.29 -10.47 2.98
CA ALA A 368 -6.81 -9.26 2.35
C ALA A 368 -6.48 -8.03 3.22
N VAL A 369 -5.66 -7.13 2.71
CA VAL A 369 -5.20 -5.93 3.43
C VAL A 369 -5.74 -4.63 2.88
N THR A 370 -6.14 -4.57 1.62
CA THR A 370 -6.72 -3.39 0.98
C THR A 370 -8.21 -3.57 0.71
N ALA A 371 -8.94 -2.46 0.50
CA ALA A 371 -10.33 -2.53 0.05
C ALA A 371 -10.45 -3.34 -1.25
N LYS A 372 -9.50 -3.17 -2.17
CA LYS A 372 -9.44 -3.90 -3.44
C LYS A 372 -9.31 -5.39 -3.22
N ASP A 373 -8.42 -5.84 -2.31
CA ASP A 373 -8.26 -7.27 -2.00
C ASP A 373 -9.59 -7.88 -1.52
N VAL A 374 -10.30 -7.18 -0.62
CA VAL A 374 -11.59 -7.66 -0.09
C VAL A 374 -12.63 -7.76 -1.20
N ILE A 375 -12.72 -6.74 -2.07
CA ILE A 375 -13.66 -6.72 -3.19
C ILE A 375 -13.37 -7.86 -4.17
N GLU A 376 -12.10 -8.08 -4.54
CA GLU A 376 -11.69 -9.16 -5.43
C GLU A 376 -12.04 -10.52 -4.84
N ARG A 377 -11.72 -10.78 -3.57
CA ARG A 377 -12.07 -12.03 -2.87
C ARG A 377 -13.56 -12.28 -2.71
N CYS A 378 -14.36 -11.21 -2.63
CA CYS A 378 -15.82 -11.34 -2.57
C CYS A 378 -16.45 -11.65 -3.94
N ARG A 379 -15.77 -11.29 -5.03
CA ARG A 379 -16.22 -11.56 -6.41
C ARG A 379 -15.83 -12.95 -6.92
N GLU A 380 -14.75 -13.55 -6.35
CA GLU A 380 -14.37 -14.95 -6.56
C GLU A 380 -15.40 -15.91 -5.95
#